data_6074e4c55555378cfa7e562767eebc50
#
_entry.id   6074e4c55555378cfa7e562767eebc50
#
_cell.length_a   1.000
_cell.length_b   1.000
_cell.length_c   1.000
_cell.angle_alpha   90.00
_cell.angle_beta   90.00
_cell.angle_gamma   90.00
#
_symmetry.space_group_name_H-M   'P 1'
#
loop_
_entity.id
_entity.type
_entity.pdbx_description
1 polymer ?
#
loop_
_entity_poly.entity_id
_entity_poly.type
_entity_poly.pdbx_seq_one_letter_code
_entity_poly.pdbx_strand_id
1 'polypeptide(L)'
;MLPEDVDFSSPGNPLLRHPTWKHVACPACGGAALRETDTLDTFVDSSWYFLRFASQPADRPFDSAEIARWLPVAQYIGGIEHAILHLLYARFWTRAFKRIGQIEIAEPFASLFTQGMVTHETYSRLDPGNGQPIYFSPPEVSRPGAGAVLAADGAPVDIGRVIKMSKSKKNVVDPDAIVAKY
;
A
#
# COMPACT_ATOMS: atom_id res chain seq x y z
N MET A 1 -15.23 12.61 -13.71
CA MET A 1 -13.96 12.03 -14.20
C MET A 1 -12.84 13.04 -13.99
N LEU A 2 -11.62 12.58 -13.77
CA LEU A 2 -10.43 13.44 -13.73
C LEU A 2 -10.07 13.89 -15.15
N PRO A 3 -9.43 15.07 -15.33
CA PRO A 3 -8.95 15.50 -16.64
C PRO A 3 -7.77 14.63 -17.10
N GLU A 4 -7.64 14.42 -18.39
CA GLU A 4 -6.52 13.67 -18.97
C GLU A 4 -5.35 14.58 -19.38
N ASP A 5 -5.61 15.87 -19.51
CA ASP A 5 -4.67 16.93 -19.92
C ASP A 5 -3.99 17.62 -18.71
N VAL A 6 -3.56 16.82 -17.72
CA VAL A 6 -2.96 17.34 -16.49
C VAL A 6 -1.46 17.56 -16.66
N ASP A 7 -1.00 18.75 -16.30
CA ASP A 7 0.44 19.09 -16.29
C ASP A 7 1.10 18.67 -14.95
N PHE A 8 2.00 17.72 -15.02
CA PHE A 8 2.82 17.23 -13.91
C PHE A 8 4.23 17.83 -13.87
N SER A 9 4.58 18.75 -14.78
CA SER A 9 5.94 19.32 -14.87
C SER A 9 6.31 20.23 -13.69
N SER A 10 5.33 20.78 -13.02
CA SER A 10 5.54 21.71 -11.90
C SER A 10 5.15 21.09 -10.55
N PRO A 11 5.84 21.42 -9.44
CA PRO A 11 5.51 20.91 -8.12
C PRO A 11 4.15 21.42 -7.62
N GLY A 12 3.55 20.70 -6.66
CA GLY A 12 2.26 21.02 -6.04
C GLY A 12 1.08 20.31 -6.71
N ASN A 13 -0.15 20.69 -6.29
CA ASN A 13 -1.37 20.02 -6.74
C ASN A 13 -1.69 20.38 -8.22
N PRO A 14 -1.62 19.43 -9.15
CA PRO A 14 -1.86 19.69 -10.57
C PRO A 14 -3.34 20.01 -10.87
N LEU A 15 -4.29 19.47 -10.11
CA LEU A 15 -5.72 19.76 -10.27
C LEU A 15 -6.05 21.19 -9.88
N LEU A 16 -5.40 21.73 -8.86
CA LEU A 16 -5.55 23.13 -8.46
C LEU A 16 -5.06 24.10 -9.56
N ARG A 17 -4.02 23.71 -10.31
CA ARG A 17 -3.48 24.49 -11.42
C ARG A 17 -4.27 24.33 -12.72
N HIS A 18 -5.10 23.29 -12.83
CA HIS A 18 -5.85 23.03 -14.06
C HIS A 18 -6.75 24.21 -14.43
N PRO A 19 -6.68 24.74 -15.67
CA PRO A 19 -7.32 26.01 -16.03
C PRO A 19 -8.84 25.95 -16.00
N THR A 20 -9.43 24.82 -16.35
CA THR A 20 -10.89 24.71 -16.58
C THR A 20 -11.57 23.69 -15.68
N TRP A 21 -10.96 22.53 -15.42
CA TRP A 21 -11.61 21.39 -14.75
C TRP A 21 -12.19 21.71 -13.39
N LYS A 22 -11.55 22.57 -12.61
CA LYS A 22 -12.03 22.96 -11.27
C LYS A 22 -13.26 23.86 -11.29
N HIS A 23 -13.54 24.53 -12.42
CA HIS A 23 -14.68 25.45 -12.54
C HIS A 23 -15.92 24.69 -13.03
N VAL A 24 -16.99 24.72 -12.25
CA VAL A 24 -18.22 23.97 -12.53
C VAL A 24 -19.45 24.77 -12.15
N ALA A 25 -20.59 24.35 -12.65
CA ALA A 25 -21.87 24.79 -12.10
C ALA A 25 -22.21 23.97 -10.84
N CYS A 26 -22.72 24.64 -9.82
CA CYS A 26 -23.21 23.97 -8.60
C CYS A 26 -24.38 23.02 -8.96
N PRO A 27 -24.35 21.75 -8.60
CA PRO A 27 -25.43 20.81 -8.93
C PRO A 27 -26.75 21.11 -8.21
N ALA A 28 -26.73 21.91 -7.13
CA ALA A 28 -27.93 22.25 -6.38
C ALA A 28 -28.62 23.53 -6.89
N CYS A 29 -27.84 24.54 -7.30
CA CYS A 29 -28.40 25.84 -7.65
C CYS A 29 -28.00 26.36 -9.05
N GLY A 30 -27.13 25.68 -9.76
CA GLY A 30 -26.61 26.07 -11.09
C GLY A 30 -25.62 27.25 -11.07
N GLY A 31 -25.37 27.89 -9.94
CA GLY A 31 -24.42 29.00 -9.81
C GLY A 31 -22.96 28.55 -10.01
N ALA A 32 -22.05 29.51 -10.22
CA ALA A 32 -20.62 29.23 -10.35
C ALA A 32 -20.06 28.57 -9.07
N ALA A 33 -19.30 27.52 -9.22
CA ALA A 33 -18.68 26.76 -8.12
C ALA A 33 -17.29 26.23 -8.52
N LEU A 34 -16.52 25.84 -7.51
CA LEU A 34 -15.23 25.18 -7.68
C LEU A 34 -15.33 23.73 -7.19
N ARG A 35 -14.74 22.81 -7.95
CA ARG A 35 -14.51 21.44 -7.46
C ARG A 35 -13.43 21.45 -6.39
N GLU A 36 -13.57 20.51 -5.44
CA GLU A 36 -12.47 20.15 -4.57
C GLU A 36 -11.32 19.59 -5.42
N THR A 37 -10.11 20.02 -5.14
CA THR A 37 -8.91 19.61 -5.87
C THR A 37 -8.00 18.73 -5.05
N ASP A 38 -8.19 18.63 -3.73
CA ASP A 38 -7.45 17.70 -2.89
C ASP A 38 -7.86 16.26 -3.20
N THR A 39 -6.87 15.36 -3.12
CA THR A 39 -7.12 13.93 -3.23
C THR A 39 -7.51 13.38 -1.87
N LEU A 40 -8.33 12.33 -1.88
CA LEU A 40 -8.62 11.59 -0.67
C LEU A 40 -7.35 10.91 -0.15
N ASP A 41 -7.33 10.61 1.16
CA ASP A 41 -6.28 9.79 1.76
C ASP A 41 -6.13 8.47 1.01
N THR A 42 -4.89 8.00 0.84
CA THR A 42 -4.59 6.77 0.09
C THR A 42 -5.21 5.51 0.72
N PHE A 43 -5.60 5.56 1.99
CA PHE A 43 -6.30 4.46 2.68
C PHE A 43 -7.81 4.43 2.46
N VAL A 44 -8.41 5.41 1.76
CA VAL A 44 -9.88 5.46 1.57
C VAL A 44 -10.39 4.17 0.93
N ASP A 45 -9.85 3.78 -0.22
CA ASP A 45 -10.31 2.59 -0.93
C ASP A 45 -10.00 1.30 -0.15
N SER A 46 -8.82 1.20 0.44
CA SER A 46 -8.44 0.05 1.27
C SER A 46 -9.22 -0.04 2.59
N SER A 47 -9.90 1.03 3.00
CA SER A 47 -10.68 1.06 4.23
C SER A 47 -11.97 0.24 4.16
N TRP A 48 -12.49 -0.02 2.95
CA TRP A 48 -13.76 -0.72 2.76
C TRP A 48 -13.77 -1.71 1.58
N TYR A 49 -12.62 -1.96 0.94
CA TYR A 49 -12.49 -2.85 -0.22
C TYR A 49 -13.06 -4.24 0.03
N PHE A 50 -12.97 -4.78 1.25
CA PHE A 50 -13.47 -6.10 1.62
C PHE A 50 -15.00 -6.20 1.48
N LEU A 51 -15.75 -5.12 1.63
CA LEU A 51 -17.18 -5.07 1.32
C LEU A 51 -17.38 -5.23 -0.20
N ARG A 52 -16.56 -4.58 -0.98
CA ARG A 52 -16.60 -4.66 -2.43
C ARG A 52 -16.20 -6.05 -2.96
N PHE A 53 -15.29 -6.76 -2.27
CA PHE A 53 -14.97 -8.15 -2.59
C PHE A 53 -16.14 -9.10 -2.35
N ALA A 54 -16.91 -8.89 -1.31
CA ALA A 54 -18.07 -9.72 -1.00
C ALA A 54 -19.25 -9.45 -1.94
N SER A 55 -19.34 -8.24 -2.53
CA SER A 55 -20.48 -7.84 -3.37
C SER A 55 -20.08 -6.74 -4.35
N GLN A 56 -20.32 -6.92 -5.64
CA GLN A 56 -19.88 -6.03 -6.71
C GLN A 56 -21.04 -5.57 -7.63
N PRO A 57 -22.14 -4.98 -7.12
CA PRO A 57 -23.18 -4.43 -7.98
C PRO A 57 -22.63 -3.23 -8.80
N ALA A 58 -23.21 -2.99 -9.98
CA ALA A 58 -22.74 -1.93 -10.88
C ALA A 58 -23.19 -0.53 -10.46
N ASP A 59 -24.31 -0.42 -9.76
CA ASP A 59 -25.04 0.81 -9.46
C ASP A 59 -24.83 1.35 -8.03
N ARG A 60 -24.20 0.57 -7.15
CA ARG A 60 -23.97 0.94 -5.75
C ARG A 60 -22.67 0.35 -5.21
N PRO A 61 -22.16 0.83 -4.06
CA PRO A 61 -20.90 0.35 -3.49
C PRO A 61 -20.88 -1.16 -3.20
N PHE A 62 -21.96 -1.67 -2.62
CA PHE A 62 -22.13 -3.09 -2.28
C PHE A 62 -23.63 -3.42 -2.07
N ASP A 63 -23.98 -4.68 -2.01
CA ASP A 63 -25.29 -5.16 -1.65
C ASP A 63 -25.32 -5.56 -0.16
N SER A 64 -26.20 -4.93 0.62
CA SER A 64 -26.27 -5.15 2.08
C SER A 64 -26.66 -6.58 2.46
N ALA A 65 -27.45 -7.26 1.65
CA ALA A 65 -27.83 -8.68 1.90
C ALA A 65 -26.62 -9.61 1.71
N GLU A 66 -25.81 -9.38 0.67
CA GLU A 66 -24.57 -10.13 0.46
C GLU A 66 -23.56 -9.84 1.57
N ILE A 67 -23.45 -8.58 2.01
CA ILE A 67 -22.60 -8.23 3.16
C ILE A 67 -23.04 -8.96 4.43
N ALA A 68 -24.32 -9.00 4.72
CA ALA A 68 -24.85 -9.73 5.89
C ALA A 68 -24.56 -11.23 5.84
N ARG A 69 -24.44 -11.80 4.64
CA ARG A 69 -24.17 -13.23 4.43
C ARG A 69 -22.70 -13.59 4.60
N TRP A 70 -21.79 -12.71 4.15
CA TRP A 70 -20.36 -13.03 4.04
C TRP A 70 -19.49 -12.42 5.12
N LEU A 71 -19.92 -11.37 5.80
CA LEU A 71 -19.13 -10.65 6.79
C LEU A 71 -19.69 -10.83 8.22
N PRO A 72 -18.83 -10.66 9.24
CA PRO A 72 -17.43 -10.22 9.17
C PRO A 72 -16.52 -11.24 8.50
N VAL A 73 -15.38 -10.78 7.95
CA VAL A 73 -14.35 -11.69 7.41
C VAL A 73 -13.85 -12.61 8.52
N ALA A 74 -13.94 -13.93 8.31
CA ALA A 74 -13.66 -14.92 9.35
C ALA A 74 -12.20 -14.87 9.85
N GLN A 75 -11.26 -14.72 8.91
CA GLN A 75 -9.82 -14.67 9.22
C GLN A 75 -9.17 -13.59 8.35
N TYR A 76 -8.55 -12.59 8.98
CA TYR A 76 -7.78 -11.56 8.28
C TYR A 76 -6.29 -11.71 8.60
N ILE A 77 -5.45 -11.82 7.58
CA ILE A 77 -4.03 -12.10 7.71
C ILE A 77 -3.23 -10.94 7.15
N GLY A 78 -2.32 -10.38 7.94
CA GLY A 78 -1.52 -9.24 7.50
C GLY A 78 -0.40 -8.87 8.45
N GLY A 79 0.36 -7.83 8.08
CA GLY A 79 1.44 -7.31 8.91
C GLY A 79 0.93 -6.51 10.11
N ILE A 80 1.65 -6.58 11.22
CA ILE A 80 1.32 -5.86 12.45
C ILE A 80 1.35 -4.33 12.27
N GLU A 81 2.12 -3.82 11.31
CA GLU A 81 2.22 -2.39 11.01
C GLU A 81 0.88 -1.76 10.62
N HIS A 82 -0.06 -2.56 10.13
CA HIS A 82 -1.39 -2.08 9.75
C HIS A 82 -2.35 -1.90 10.93
N ALA A 83 -1.97 -2.30 12.14
CA ALA A 83 -2.83 -2.17 13.32
C ALA A 83 -3.25 -0.72 13.61
N ILE A 84 -2.36 0.23 13.39
CA ILE A 84 -2.59 1.68 13.60
C ILE A 84 -2.84 2.45 12.30
N LEU A 85 -2.93 1.77 11.16
CA LEU A 85 -3.20 2.36 9.85
C LEU A 85 -4.47 1.75 9.25
N HIS A 86 -4.31 0.83 8.31
CA HIS A 86 -5.42 0.18 7.59
C HIS A 86 -6.52 -0.38 8.50
N LEU A 87 -6.16 -1.07 9.59
CA LEU A 87 -7.17 -1.70 10.46
C LEU A 87 -8.02 -0.68 11.23
N LEU A 88 -7.45 0.48 11.62
CA LEU A 88 -8.22 1.57 12.21
C LEU A 88 -9.23 2.16 11.21
N TYR A 89 -8.78 2.41 9.98
CA TYR A 89 -9.66 2.91 8.92
C TYR A 89 -10.76 1.90 8.57
N ALA A 90 -10.42 0.62 8.39
CA ALA A 90 -11.41 -0.43 8.09
C ALA A 90 -12.48 -0.51 9.19
N ARG A 91 -12.08 -0.45 10.46
CA ARG A 91 -13.00 -0.43 11.61
C ARG A 91 -13.85 0.83 11.65
N PHE A 92 -13.24 1.99 11.40
CA PHE A 92 -13.98 3.26 11.35
C PHE A 92 -15.05 3.24 10.25
N TRP A 93 -14.68 2.85 9.04
CA TRP A 93 -15.61 2.78 7.90
C TRP A 93 -16.74 1.79 8.14
N THR A 94 -16.45 0.61 8.68
CA THR A 94 -17.48 -0.37 9.04
C THR A 94 -18.49 0.22 10.01
N ARG A 95 -18.03 0.90 11.05
CA ARG A 95 -18.90 1.54 12.04
C ARG A 95 -19.66 2.73 11.46
N ALA A 96 -19.06 3.49 10.56
CA ALA A 96 -19.74 4.57 9.84
C ALA A 96 -20.87 4.03 8.95
N PHE A 97 -20.62 2.99 8.16
CA PHE A 97 -21.65 2.33 7.35
C PHE A 97 -22.79 1.76 8.21
N LYS A 98 -22.48 1.17 9.36
CA LYS A 98 -23.50 0.74 10.31
C LYS A 98 -24.32 1.91 10.83
N ARG A 99 -23.66 3.01 11.22
CA ARG A 99 -24.33 4.21 11.75
C ARG A 99 -25.31 4.82 10.77
N ILE A 100 -25.01 4.77 9.48
CA ILE A 100 -25.90 5.28 8.43
C ILE A 100 -26.89 4.22 7.89
N GLY A 101 -26.94 3.04 8.51
CA GLY A 101 -27.90 1.98 8.20
C GLY A 101 -27.61 1.20 6.91
N GLN A 102 -26.39 1.22 6.43
CA GLN A 102 -25.99 0.50 5.22
C GLN A 102 -25.63 -0.98 5.48
N ILE A 103 -25.12 -1.29 6.67
CA ILE A 103 -24.77 -2.64 7.12
C ILE A 103 -25.08 -2.82 8.61
N GLU A 104 -25.16 -4.09 9.05
CA GLU A 104 -25.46 -4.41 10.46
C GLU A 104 -24.23 -4.79 11.29
N ILE A 105 -23.13 -5.17 10.66
CA ILE A 105 -21.89 -5.54 11.37
C ILE A 105 -21.22 -4.32 11.98
N ALA A 106 -20.55 -4.50 13.14
CA ALA A 106 -19.81 -3.44 13.84
C ALA A 106 -18.30 -3.56 13.68
N GLU A 107 -17.81 -4.75 13.34
CA GLU A 107 -16.39 -5.05 13.16
C GLU A 107 -16.18 -5.72 11.79
N PRO A 108 -15.14 -5.31 11.04
CA PRO A 108 -14.91 -5.84 9.70
C PRO A 108 -14.39 -7.28 9.69
N PHE A 109 -13.61 -7.64 10.72
CA PHE A 109 -12.87 -8.91 10.83
C PHE A 109 -13.20 -9.60 12.14
N ALA A 110 -13.55 -10.90 12.09
CA ALA A 110 -13.85 -11.72 13.27
C ALA A 110 -12.55 -12.11 14.00
N SER A 111 -11.50 -12.37 13.25
CA SER A 111 -10.18 -12.65 13.83
C SER A 111 -9.07 -12.05 12.97
N LEU A 112 -7.96 -11.70 13.61
CA LEU A 112 -6.76 -11.18 12.99
C LEU A 112 -5.57 -12.10 13.31
N PHE A 113 -4.87 -12.53 12.28
CA PHE A 113 -3.59 -13.20 12.41
C PHE A 113 -2.48 -12.27 11.89
N THR A 114 -1.65 -11.79 12.79
CA THR A 114 -0.52 -10.94 12.42
C THR A 114 0.68 -11.79 12.03
N GLN A 115 1.09 -11.66 10.78
CA GLN A 115 2.35 -12.25 10.32
C GLN A 115 3.53 -11.54 10.96
N GLY A 116 4.59 -12.29 11.26
CA GLY A 116 5.89 -11.70 11.59
C GLY A 116 6.45 -10.93 10.40
N MET A 117 7.36 -10.01 10.67
CA MET A 117 8.10 -9.34 9.61
C MET A 117 9.05 -10.30 8.92
N VAL A 118 9.00 -10.36 7.60
CA VAL A 118 10.00 -11.09 6.82
C VAL A 118 11.27 -10.24 6.82
N THR A 119 12.36 -10.85 7.27
CA THR A 119 13.64 -10.17 7.47
C THR A 119 14.74 -10.84 6.66
N HIS A 120 15.73 -10.08 6.25
CA HIS A 120 16.93 -10.57 5.61
C HIS A 120 18.12 -9.67 5.98
N GLU A 121 19.32 -10.23 5.94
CA GLU A 121 20.55 -9.44 6.06
C GLU A 121 20.66 -8.45 4.89
N THR A 122 21.43 -7.38 5.09
CA THR A 122 21.72 -6.42 4.04
C THR A 122 23.15 -6.58 3.55
N TYR A 123 23.34 -6.32 2.26
CA TYR A 123 24.67 -6.29 1.64
C TYR A 123 24.94 -4.88 1.14
N SER A 124 26.05 -4.30 1.55
CA SER A 124 26.40 -2.94 1.13
C SER A 124 27.90 -2.72 1.04
N ARG A 125 28.26 -1.66 0.35
CA ARG A 125 29.60 -1.04 0.44
C ARG A 125 29.43 0.47 0.45
N LEU A 126 30.40 1.18 0.98
CA LEU A 126 30.40 2.64 0.92
C LEU A 126 30.77 3.12 -0.49
N ASP A 127 30.00 4.07 -0.99
CA ASP A 127 30.35 4.81 -2.22
C ASP A 127 31.61 5.64 -1.97
N PRO A 128 32.69 5.45 -2.75
CA PRO A 128 33.92 6.18 -2.57
C PRO A 128 33.78 7.70 -2.78
N GLY A 129 32.78 8.14 -3.55
CA GLY A 129 32.58 9.54 -3.89
C GLY A 129 31.83 10.33 -2.84
N ASN A 130 30.87 9.73 -2.15
CA ASN A 130 29.99 10.44 -1.22
C ASN A 130 29.85 9.78 0.16
N GLY A 131 30.47 8.61 0.38
CA GLY A 131 30.44 7.89 1.64
C GLY A 131 29.08 7.27 1.98
N GLN A 132 28.12 7.29 1.06
CA GLN A 132 26.80 6.69 1.30
C GLN A 132 26.81 5.19 1.00
N PRO A 133 25.99 4.38 1.70
CA PRO A 133 25.90 2.95 1.45
C PRO A 133 25.20 2.68 0.11
N ILE A 134 25.85 1.93 -0.76
CA ILE A 134 25.27 1.30 -1.95
C ILE A 134 24.84 -0.11 -1.55
N TYR A 135 23.55 -0.43 -1.71
CA TYR A 135 23.00 -1.74 -1.36
C TYR A 135 22.95 -2.67 -2.57
N PHE A 136 23.14 -3.97 -2.30
CA PHE A 136 23.11 -5.04 -3.29
C PHE A 136 22.05 -6.07 -2.92
N SER A 137 21.38 -6.63 -3.92
CA SER A 137 20.39 -7.70 -3.72
C SER A 137 21.06 -9.05 -3.48
N PRO A 138 20.42 -10.00 -2.79
CA PRO A 138 20.97 -11.32 -2.53
C PRO A 138 21.50 -12.06 -3.77
N PRO A 139 20.83 -12.00 -4.96
CA PRO A 139 21.38 -12.62 -6.17
C PRO A 139 22.66 -11.97 -6.71
N GLU A 140 22.94 -10.72 -6.37
CA GLU A 140 24.18 -10.02 -6.78
C GLU A 140 25.39 -10.40 -5.92
N VAL A 141 25.18 -11.19 -4.84
CA VAL A 141 26.21 -11.48 -3.83
C VAL A 141 26.50 -12.96 -3.74
N SER A 142 27.76 -13.32 -3.76
CA SER A 142 28.28 -14.66 -3.44
C SER A 142 28.89 -14.68 -2.05
N ARG A 143 28.75 -15.79 -1.35
CA ARG A 143 29.27 -15.98 0.01
C ARG A 143 30.37 -17.06 0.06
N PRO A 144 31.61 -16.74 -0.29
CA PRO A 144 32.73 -17.65 -0.10
C PRO A 144 33.11 -17.68 1.39
N GLY A 145 32.64 -18.72 2.11
CA GLY A 145 32.89 -18.85 3.56
C GLY A 145 32.12 -17.82 4.40
N ALA A 146 32.80 -17.13 5.30
CA ALA A 146 32.19 -16.15 6.23
C ALA A 146 32.03 -14.73 5.62
N GLY A 147 32.65 -14.46 4.49
CA GLY A 147 32.58 -13.17 3.81
C GLY A 147 31.50 -13.10 2.75
N ALA A 148 31.34 -11.92 2.15
CA ALA A 148 30.48 -11.68 1.00
C ALA A 148 31.20 -10.86 -0.06
N VAL A 149 30.99 -11.22 -1.33
CA VAL A 149 31.58 -10.53 -2.48
C VAL A 149 30.53 -10.38 -3.57
N LEU A 150 30.68 -9.36 -4.43
CA LEU A 150 29.82 -9.24 -5.62
C LEU A 150 30.10 -10.39 -6.58
N ALA A 151 29.06 -11.00 -7.09
CA ALA A 151 29.17 -12.11 -8.06
C ALA A 151 29.78 -11.64 -9.39
N ALA A 152 29.62 -10.37 -9.75
CA ALA A 152 30.06 -9.81 -11.02
C ALA A 152 31.58 -9.61 -11.11
N ASP A 153 32.22 -9.14 -10.04
CA ASP A 153 33.62 -8.68 -10.07
C ASP A 153 34.45 -9.18 -8.87
N GLY A 154 33.84 -9.91 -7.93
CA GLY A 154 34.50 -10.41 -6.74
C GLY A 154 34.81 -9.33 -5.69
N ALA A 155 34.34 -8.12 -5.87
CA ALA A 155 34.60 -7.03 -4.93
C ALA A 155 33.93 -7.31 -3.57
N PRO A 156 34.61 -7.04 -2.43
CA PRO A 156 34.05 -7.31 -1.11
C PRO A 156 32.85 -6.40 -0.82
N VAL A 157 31.86 -6.95 -0.11
CA VAL A 157 30.70 -6.24 0.42
C VAL A 157 30.54 -6.54 1.91
N ASP A 158 30.08 -5.54 2.64
CA ASP A 158 29.77 -5.68 4.06
C ASP A 158 28.43 -6.40 4.25
N ILE A 159 28.41 -7.35 5.17
CA ILE A 159 27.20 -8.02 5.65
C ILE A 159 26.65 -7.19 6.81
N GLY A 160 25.52 -6.54 6.57
CA GLY A 160 24.85 -5.73 7.59
C GLY A 160 23.84 -6.52 8.42
N ARG A 161 23.11 -5.80 9.25
CA ARG A 161 22.11 -6.39 10.16
C ARG A 161 20.97 -7.05 9.40
N VAL A 162 20.38 -8.07 10.02
CA VAL A 162 19.08 -8.63 9.61
C VAL A 162 18.00 -7.63 9.97
N ILE A 163 17.33 -7.11 8.97
CA ILE A 163 16.26 -6.12 9.10
C ILE A 163 15.08 -6.48 8.21
N LYS A 164 13.94 -5.80 8.40
CA LYS A 164 12.76 -5.94 7.54
C LYS A 164 13.16 -5.78 6.06
N MET A 165 12.68 -6.69 5.22
CA MET A 165 12.88 -6.61 3.77
C MET A 165 12.30 -5.30 3.22
N SER A 166 13.08 -4.60 2.40
CA SER A 166 12.66 -3.38 1.72
C SER A 166 13.36 -3.20 0.38
N LYS A 167 12.66 -2.59 -0.57
CA LYS A 167 13.21 -2.27 -1.89
C LYS A 167 14.40 -1.30 -1.80
N SER A 168 14.35 -0.33 -0.89
CA SER A 168 15.41 0.66 -0.70
C SER A 168 16.72 0.07 -0.15
N LYS A 169 16.63 -1.04 0.58
CA LYS A 169 17.80 -1.78 1.11
C LYS A 169 18.18 -2.96 0.23
N LYS A 170 17.45 -3.21 -0.85
CA LYS A 170 17.64 -4.34 -1.78
C LYS A 170 17.77 -5.71 -1.11
N ASN A 171 17.30 -5.87 0.12
CA ASN A 171 17.39 -7.12 0.87
C ASN A 171 16.13 -7.99 0.71
N VAL A 172 15.46 -7.89 -0.42
CA VAL A 172 14.28 -8.69 -0.77
C VAL A 172 14.73 -10.00 -1.42
N VAL A 173 14.18 -11.11 -0.94
CA VAL A 173 14.31 -12.43 -1.57
C VAL A 173 13.06 -12.67 -2.42
N ASP A 174 13.26 -13.06 -3.66
CA ASP A 174 12.18 -13.38 -4.58
C ASP A 174 11.47 -14.67 -4.13
N PRO A 175 10.14 -14.69 -4.00
CA PRO A 175 9.39 -15.90 -3.71
C PRO A 175 9.66 -17.04 -4.69
N ASP A 176 9.83 -16.76 -5.97
CA ASP A 176 10.12 -17.77 -7.00
C ASP A 176 11.46 -18.47 -6.74
N ALA A 177 12.45 -17.75 -6.22
CA ALA A 177 13.73 -18.35 -5.82
C ALA A 177 13.57 -19.32 -4.64
N ILE A 178 12.64 -19.05 -3.73
CA ILE A 178 12.31 -19.96 -2.62
C ILE A 178 11.60 -21.20 -3.15
N VAL A 179 10.57 -21.03 -3.98
CA VAL A 179 9.80 -22.14 -4.59
C VAL A 179 10.70 -23.04 -5.43
N ALA A 180 11.66 -22.47 -6.17
CA ALA A 180 12.60 -23.25 -6.98
C ALA A 180 13.60 -24.06 -6.14
N LYS A 181 13.83 -23.65 -4.88
CA LYS A 181 14.80 -24.29 -4.00
C LYS A 181 14.19 -25.44 -3.16
N TYR A 182 12.90 -25.36 -2.82
CA TYR A 182 12.17 -26.28 -1.95
C TYR A 182 10.94 -26.89 -2.64
#